data_3509f96a8788b1ff6158666f24ffb30d
#
_entry.id   3509f96a8788b1ff6158666f24ffb30d
#
_cell.length_a   1.000
_cell.length_b   1.000
_cell.length_c   1.000
_cell.angle_alpha   90.00
_cell.angle_beta   90.00
_cell.angle_gamma   90.00
#
_symmetry.space_group_name_H-M   'P 1'
#
loop_
_entity.id
_entity.type
_entity.pdbx_description
1 polymer ?
#
loop_
_entity_poly.entity_id
_entity_poly.type
_entity_poly.pdbx_seq_one_letter_code
_entity_poly.pdbx_strand_id
1 'polypeptide(L)'
;MITYTNIIKTHVLDSLEKILEDEFNIPVGYEAKGNECFILQPEDDELVTLLSSGQSRSYSALIIYEMKKAGNMELNKDHLTARAERVKKLIRNNSAYSPSSTYKFHDGRIESIEYEIDEDDPELKRATLTFHCTVTEV
;
A
#
# COMPACT_ATOMS: atom_id res chain seq x y z
N MET A 1 -11.43 -30.87 1.90
CA MET A 1 -11.22 -29.44 2.14
C MET A 1 -9.91 -29.00 1.49
N ILE A 2 -9.93 -27.87 0.83
CA ILE A 2 -8.74 -27.32 0.17
C ILE A 2 -7.88 -26.59 1.22
N THR A 3 -6.58 -26.87 1.21
CA THR A 3 -5.60 -26.11 1.98
C THR A 3 -5.09 -24.96 1.11
N TYR A 4 -5.12 -23.74 1.62
CA TYR A 4 -4.70 -22.56 0.87
C TYR A 4 -4.06 -21.52 1.78
N THR A 5 -3.31 -20.61 1.16
CA THR A 5 -2.79 -19.41 1.82
C THR A 5 -3.49 -18.18 1.24
N ASN A 6 -3.92 -17.28 2.10
CA ASN A 6 -4.47 -16.01 1.65
C ASN A 6 -3.30 -15.09 1.26
N ILE A 7 -2.84 -15.22 0.03
CA ILE A 7 -1.62 -14.59 -0.47
C ILE A 7 -1.71 -13.06 -0.45
N ILE A 8 -2.82 -12.51 -0.92
CA ILE A 8 -2.97 -11.04 -0.94
C ILE A 8 -2.84 -10.45 0.46
N LYS A 9 -3.45 -11.08 1.46
CA LYS A 9 -3.34 -10.61 2.83
C LYS A 9 -1.93 -10.85 3.39
N THR A 10 -1.46 -12.08 3.35
CA THR A 10 -0.23 -12.50 4.04
C THR A 10 1.03 -11.94 3.40
N HIS A 11 1.11 -11.97 2.07
CA HIS A 11 2.34 -11.58 1.35
C HIS A 11 2.33 -10.13 0.88
N VAL A 12 1.17 -9.53 0.66
CA VAL A 12 1.08 -8.17 0.13
C VAL A 12 0.64 -7.18 1.20
N LEU A 13 -0.59 -7.31 1.71
CA LEU A 13 -1.14 -6.31 2.63
C LEU A 13 -0.42 -6.28 3.97
N ASP A 14 -0.12 -7.45 4.56
CA ASP A 14 0.61 -7.49 5.83
C ASP A 14 2.05 -6.99 5.68
N SER A 15 2.67 -7.23 4.52
CA SER A 15 4.00 -6.68 4.22
C SER A 15 3.97 -5.17 4.13
N LEU A 16 2.99 -4.61 3.41
CA LEU A 16 2.82 -3.16 3.30
C LEU A 16 2.53 -2.53 4.66
N GLU A 17 1.68 -3.17 5.46
CA GLU A 17 1.37 -2.70 6.81
C GLU A 17 2.65 -2.58 7.63
N LYS A 18 3.48 -3.60 7.63
CA LYS A 18 4.74 -3.60 8.38
C LYS A 18 5.73 -2.54 7.87
N ILE A 19 5.90 -2.43 6.57
CA ILE A 19 6.78 -1.43 5.96
C ILE A 19 6.34 -0.02 6.35
N LEU A 20 5.05 0.27 6.26
CA LEU A 20 4.51 1.59 6.55
C LEU A 20 4.53 1.91 8.05
N GLU A 21 4.18 0.96 8.90
CA GLU A 21 4.22 1.16 10.35
C GLU A 21 5.62 1.42 10.85
N ASP A 22 6.61 0.66 10.37
CA ASP A 22 8.00 0.82 10.78
C ASP A 22 8.57 2.18 10.38
N GLU A 23 8.14 2.73 9.25
CA GLU A 23 8.65 4.01 8.75
C GLU A 23 7.91 5.23 9.33
N PHE A 24 6.58 5.19 9.39
CA PHE A 24 5.78 6.37 9.70
C PHE A 24 5.25 6.43 11.13
N ASN A 25 5.10 5.29 11.76
CA ASN A 25 4.54 5.17 13.12
C ASN A 25 3.14 5.82 13.24
N ILE A 26 2.32 5.64 12.22
CA ILE A 26 0.91 6.06 12.22
C ILE A 26 0.03 4.84 11.95
N PRO A 27 -1.29 4.89 12.30
CA PRO A 27 -2.15 3.73 12.09
C PRO A 27 -2.21 3.27 10.65
N VAL A 28 -2.13 1.96 10.43
CA VAL A 28 -2.27 1.31 9.13
C VAL A 28 -3.33 0.22 9.28
N GLY A 29 -4.31 0.18 8.41
CA GLY A 29 -5.37 -0.81 8.48
C GLY A 29 -6.26 -0.79 7.24
N TYR A 30 -7.46 -1.36 7.37
CA TYR A 30 -8.41 -1.47 6.27
C TYR A 30 -9.48 -0.39 6.29
N GLU A 31 -9.50 0.44 7.31
CA GLU A 31 -10.44 1.55 7.45
C GLU A 31 -9.77 2.76 8.10
N ALA A 32 -10.38 3.92 7.92
CA ALA A 32 -9.86 5.17 8.46
C ALA A 32 -9.80 5.13 9.99
N LYS A 33 -8.72 5.66 10.56
CA LYS A 33 -8.51 5.67 11.99
C LYS A 33 -7.72 6.91 12.40
N GLY A 34 -8.33 7.75 13.23
CA GLY A 34 -7.70 8.97 13.69
C GLY A 34 -7.66 10.07 12.62
N ASN A 35 -6.83 11.08 12.84
CA ASN A 35 -6.70 12.22 11.95
C ASN A 35 -5.64 12.03 10.85
N GLU A 36 -4.85 10.98 10.98
CA GLU A 36 -3.82 10.63 10.01
C GLU A 36 -3.66 9.12 10.02
N CYS A 37 -3.80 8.48 8.87
CA CYS A 37 -3.72 7.03 8.77
C CYS A 37 -3.39 6.58 7.35
N PHE A 38 -2.97 5.32 7.24
CA PHE A 38 -2.92 4.61 5.97
C PHE A 38 -4.03 3.58 5.92
N ILE A 39 -4.72 3.54 4.78
CA ILE A 39 -5.75 2.53 4.52
C ILE A 39 -5.24 1.65 3.39
N LEU A 40 -5.25 0.34 3.60
CA LEU A 40 -4.83 -0.63 2.59
C LEU A 40 -6.07 -1.31 2.00
N GLN A 41 -6.14 -1.37 0.69
CA GLN A 41 -7.27 -1.94 -0.02
C GLN A 41 -6.78 -2.85 -1.14
N PRO A 42 -7.18 -4.13 -1.17
CA PRO A 42 -6.85 -4.98 -2.31
C PRO A 42 -7.57 -4.49 -3.55
N GLU A 43 -6.93 -4.61 -4.70
CA GLU A 43 -7.51 -4.14 -5.96
C GLU A 43 -7.73 -5.29 -6.93
N ASP A 44 -6.66 -5.90 -7.45
CA ASP A 44 -6.78 -7.04 -8.34
C ASP A 44 -5.57 -7.96 -8.28
N ASP A 45 -5.67 -9.11 -8.95
CA ASP A 45 -4.53 -9.97 -9.23
C ASP A 45 -4.66 -10.59 -10.62
N GLU A 46 -3.54 -10.83 -11.27
CA GLU A 46 -3.47 -11.43 -12.59
C GLU A 46 -2.39 -12.50 -12.67
N LEU A 47 -2.68 -13.57 -13.40
CA LEU A 47 -1.68 -14.60 -13.66
C LEU A 47 -0.61 -14.04 -14.59
N VAL A 48 0.65 -14.18 -14.19
CA VAL A 48 1.81 -13.81 -15.02
C VAL A 48 2.34 -15.02 -15.76
N THR A 49 2.65 -16.09 -15.01
CA THR A 49 3.25 -17.30 -15.57
C THR A 49 2.85 -18.52 -14.76
N LEU A 50 2.50 -19.61 -15.45
CA LEU A 50 2.35 -20.93 -14.85
C LEU A 50 3.71 -21.61 -14.79
N LEU A 51 4.04 -22.13 -13.63
CA LEU A 51 5.27 -22.88 -13.40
C LEU A 51 4.93 -24.35 -13.22
N SER A 52 5.91 -25.23 -13.37
CA SER A 52 5.70 -26.67 -13.17
C SER A 52 5.30 -27.03 -11.73
N SER A 53 5.69 -26.19 -10.76
CA SER A 53 5.42 -26.41 -9.33
C SER A 53 4.56 -25.31 -8.69
N GLY A 54 4.00 -24.39 -9.48
CA GLY A 54 3.22 -23.28 -8.94
C GLY A 54 2.90 -22.22 -9.97
N GLN A 55 2.87 -20.98 -9.53
CA GLN A 55 2.52 -19.87 -10.41
C GLN A 55 3.16 -18.56 -9.94
N SER A 56 3.28 -17.61 -10.86
CA SER A 56 3.66 -16.24 -10.57
C SER A 56 2.47 -15.35 -10.90
N ARG A 57 2.07 -14.50 -9.96
CA ARG A 57 0.92 -13.60 -10.13
C ARG A 57 1.30 -12.17 -9.78
N SER A 58 0.68 -11.25 -10.51
CA SER A 58 0.79 -9.81 -10.24
C SER A 58 -0.39 -9.40 -9.36
N TYR A 59 -0.09 -8.75 -8.25
CA TYR A 59 -1.10 -8.24 -7.31
C TYR A 59 -1.07 -6.73 -7.31
N SER A 60 -2.23 -6.11 -7.22
CA SER A 60 -2.32 -4.68 -7.01
C SER A 60 -3.14 -4.36 -5.78
N ALA A 61 -2.75 -3.29 -5.11
CA ALA A 61 -3.42 -2.79 -3.92
C ALA A 61 -3.35 -1.27 -3.89
N LEU A 62 -4.30 -0.66 -3.22
CA LEU A 62 -4.28 0.77 -2.99
C LEU A 62 -3.70 1.06 -1.61
N ILE A 63 -2.76 1.99 -1.55
CA ILE A 63 -2.27 2.56 -0.30
C ILE A 63 -2.86 3.97 -0.24
N ILE A 64 -3.79 4.18 0.67
CA ILE A 64 -4.49 5.45 0.80
C ILE A 64 -3.95 6.16 2.04
N TYR A 65 -3.24 7.26 1.84
CA TYR A 65 -2.85 8.12 2.94
C TYR A 65 -3.97 9.15 3.12
N GLU A 66 -4.55 9.17 4.31
CA GLU A 66 -5.65 10.06 4.64
C GLU A 66 -5.24 10.96 5.80
N MET A 67 -5.44 12.26 5.64
CA MET A 67 -5.21 13.23 6.69
C MET A 67 -6.38 14.17 6.82
N LYS A 68 -6.72 14.52 8.06
CA LYS A 68 -7.75 15.50 8.38
C LYS A 68 -7.12 16.59 9.23
N LYS A 69 -6.99 17.77 8.65
CA LYS A 69 -6.37 18.90 9.35
C LYS A 69 -6.91 20.22 8.83
N ALA A 70 -7.36 21.05 9.76
CA ALA A 70 -7.74 22.43 9.48
C ALA A 70 -6.49 23.33 9.37
N GLY A 71 -6.65 24.50 8.80
CA GLY A 71 -5.62 25.54 8.78
C GLY A 71 -5.07 25.82 7.40
N ASN A 72 -3.78 26.11 7.31
CA ASN A 72 -3.14 26.58 6.09
C ASN A 72 -3.16 25.53 5.00
N MET A 73 -3.91 25.80 3.93
CA MET A 73 -4.09 24.87 2.80
C MET A 73 -2.79 24.55 2.08
N GLU A 74 -1.90 25.53 1.93
CA GLU A 74 -0.61 25.34 1.26
C GLU A 74 0.28 24.36 2.04
N LEU A 75 0.42 24.59 3.36
CA LEU A 75 1.21 23.70 4.22
C LEU A 75 0.61 22.29 4.26
N ASN A 76 -0.71 22.19 4.26
CA ASN A 76 -1.38 20.88 4.27
C ASN A 76 -1.18 20.12 2.96
N LYS A 77 -1.19 20.83 1.82
CA LYS A 77 -0.88 20.22 0.53
C LYS A 77 0.58 19.77 0.46
N ASP A 78 1.49 20.59 0.98
CA ASP A 78 2.91 20.24 1.02
C ASP A 78 3.13 18.99 1.88
N HIS A 79 2.45 18.90 3.02
CA HIS A 79 2.52 17.72 3.88
C HIS A 79 1.98 16.48 3.19
N LEU A 80 0.84 16.60 2.52
CA LEU A 80 0.22 15.51 1.79
C LEU A 80 1.14 14.97 0.69
N THR A 81 1.69 15.86 -0.13
CA THR A 81 2.59 15.47 -1.23
C THR A 81 3.90 14.91 -0.71
N ALA A 82 4.43 15.48 0.38
CA ALA A 82 5.66 15.00 1.00
C ALA A 82 5.49 13.57 1.52
N ARG A 83 4.35 13.27 2.13
CA ARG A 83 4.04 11.91 2.59
C ARG A 83 3.97 10.94 1.41
N ALA A 84 3.28 11.32 0.34
CA ALA A 84 3.16 10.47 -0.85
C ALA A 84 4.54 10.20 -1.48
N GLU A 85 5.38 11.21 -1.60
CA GLU A 85 6.74 11.05 -2.13
C GLU A 85 7.59 10.14 -1.22
N ARG A 86 7.42 10.27 0.09
CA ARG A 86 8.12 9.42 1.05
C ARG A 86 7.70 7.96 0.94
N VAL A 87 6.40 7.69 0.77
CA VAL A 87 5.90 6.34 0.53
C VAL A 87 6.47 5.78 -0.76
N LYS A 88 6.47 6.57 -1.82
CA LYS A 88 7.02 6.17 -3.12
C LYS A 88 8.49 5.75 -2.99
N LYS A 89 9.30 6.52 -2.28
CA LYS A 89 10.70 6.20 -2.04
C LYS A 89 10.86 4.96 -1.17
N LEU A 90 10.04 4.84 -0.14
CA LEU A 90 10.05 3.69 0.77
C LEU A 90 9.76 2.39 0.02
N ILE A 91 8.75 2.38 -0.83
CA ILE A 91 8.39 1.21 -1.64
C ILE A 91 9.52 0.88 -2.62
N ARG A 92 10.12 1.88 -3.23
CA ARG A 92 11.27 1.66 -4.13
C ARG A 92 12.44 0.97 -3.40
N ASN A 93 12.70 1.36 -2.16
CA ASN A 93 13.75 0.76 -1.34
C ASN A 93 13.39 -0.64 -0.85
N ASN A 94 12.11 -1.00 -0.88
CA ASN A 94 11.60 -2.31 -0.48
C ASN A 94 10.89 -3.02 -1.63
N SER A 95 11.37 -2.85 -2.86
CA SER A 95 10.76 -3.45 -4.05
C SER A 95 10.73 -4.98 -4.01
N ALA A 96 11.67 -5.60 -3.31
CA ALA A 96 11.65 -7.01 -2.99
C ALA A 96 11.64 -7.15 -1.47
N TYR A 97 10.52 -7.60 -0.93
CA TYR A 97 10.33 -7.69 0.51
C TYR A 97 10.15 -9.14 0.96
N SER A 98 11.10 -9.63 1.73
CA SER A 98 11.08 -11.02 2.19
C SER A 98 11.77 -11.14 3.57
N PRO A 99 11.21 -10.50 4.64
CA PRO A 99 11.83 -10.55 5.96
C PRO A 99 11.71 -11.92 6.63
N SER A 100 10.83 -12.79 6.12
CA SER A 100 10.62 -14.13 6.62
C SER A 100 10.05 -15.00 5.49
N SER A 101 9.82 -16.29 5.79
CA SER A 101 9.16 -17.18 4.83
C SER A 101 7.69 -16.82 4.59
N THR A 102 7.10 -15.97 5.43
CA THR A 102 5.69 -15.59 5.36
C THR A 102 5.44 -14.38 4.45
N TYR A 103 6.30 -13.36 4.53
CA TYR A 103 6.16 -12.11 3.78
C TYR A 103 7.04 -12.15 2.55
N LYS A 104 6.45 -12.25 1.37
CA LYS A 104 7.23 -12.38 0.12
C LYS A 104 6.56 -11.67 -1.03
N PHE A 105 7.18 -10.61 -1.52
CA PHE A 105 6.85 -10.07 -2.84
C PHE A 105 8.12 -9.52 -3.50
N HIS A 106 8.08 -9.37 -4.82
CA HIS A 106 9.14 -8.72 -5.57
C HIS A 106 8.53 -7.79 -6.63
N ASP A 107 9.37 -6.98 -7.25
CA ASP A 107 8.94 -5.95 -8.21
C ASP A 107 7.89 -5.00 -7.64
N GLY A 108 7.97 -4.71 -6.35
CA GLY A 108 7.10 -3.76 -5.68
C GLY A 108 7.34 -2.35 -6.19
N ARG A 109 6.26 -1.66 -6.59
CA ARG A 109 6.35 -0.33 -7.16
C ARG A 109 5.06 0.44 -7.02
N ILE A 110 5.19 1.75 -6.98
CA ILE A 110 4.04 2.65 -7.07
C ILE A 110 3.91 3.08 -8.53
N GLU A 111 2.79 2.79 -9.16
CA GLU A 111 2.56 3.12 -10.56
C GLU A 111 1.87 4.46 -10.76
N SER A 112 0.99 4.84 -9.85
CA SER A 112 0.29 6.12 -9.94
C SER A 112 -0.07 6.65 -8.57
N ILE A 113 -0.25 7.96 -8.48
CA ILE A 113 -0.67 8.65 -7.27
C ILE A 113 -1.76 9.62 -7.66
N GLU A 114 -2.91 9.55 -6.98
CA GLU A 114 -4.00 10.48 -7.14
C GLU A 114 -4.21 11.26 -5.85
N TYR A 115 -4.38 12.56 -5.97
CA TYR A 115 -4.63 13.44 -4.83
C TYR A 115 -6.06 13.92 -4.86
N GLU A 116 -6.71 13.91 -3.69
CA GLU A 116 -8.10 14.29 -3.55
C GLU A 116 -8.33 15.14 -2.29
N ILE A 117 -9.16 16.16 -2.42
CA ILE A 117 -9.70 16.91 -1.30
C ILE A 117 -11.19 16.59 -1.29
N ASP A 118 -11.69 16.14 -0.12
CA ASP A 118 -13.10 15.76 0.01
C ASP A 118 -14.00 16.99 -0.20
N GLU A 119 -15.02 16.87 -1.05
CA GLU A 119 -15.92 17.97 -1.37
C GLU A 119 -16.80 18.37 -0.19
N ASP A 120 -17.20 17.39 0.61
CA ASP A 120 -18.07 17.61 1.76
C ASP A 120 -17.31 18.05 3.01
N ASP A 121 -16.04 17.67 3.10
CA ASP A 121 -15.16 18.02 4.22
C ASP A 121 -13.78 18.41 3.70
N PRO A 122 -13.56 19.70 3.37
CA PRO A 122 -12.29 20.15 2.80
C PRO A 122 -11.06 19.96 3.70
N GLU A 123 -11.25 19.71 4.99
CA GLU A 123 -10.17 19.37 5.90
C GLU A 123 -9.63 17.97 5.63
N LEU A 124 -10.45 17.10 5.03
CA LEU A 124 -10.10 15.73 4.71
C LEU A 124 -9.42 15.66 3.35
N LYS A 125 -8.20 15.17 3.33
CA LYS A 125 -7.37 15.05 2.12
C LYS A 125 -6.82 13.64 2.02
N ARG A 126 -6.68 13.16 0.79
CA ARG A 126 -6.17 11.82 0.50
C ARG A 126 -5.12 11.84 -0.59
N ALA A 127 -4.16 10.95 -0.46
CA ALA A 127 -3.30 10.54 -1.55
C ALA A 127 -3.51 9.03 -1.73
N THR A 128 -3.97 8.64 -2.90
CA THR A 128 -4.20 7.24 -3.24
C THR A 128 -3.06 6.77 -4.14
N LEU A 129 -2.26 5.84 -3.64
CA LEU A 129 -1.11 5.31 -4.36
C LEU A 129 -1.46 3.90 -4.84
N THR A 130 -1.30 3.66 -6.12
CA THR A 130 -1.53 2.33 -6.70
C THR A 130 -0.23 1.54 -6.64
N PHE A 131 -0.25 0.48 -5.85
CA PHE A 131 0.89 -0.41 -5.63
C PHE A 131 0.72 -1.68 -6.45
N HIS A 132 1.80 -2.10 -7.10
CA HIS A 132 1.87 -3.37 -7.81
C HIS A 132 3.06 -4.17 -7.33
N CYS A 133 2.91 -5.47 -7.26
CA CYS A 133 4.00 -6.38 -6.96
C CYS A 133 3.76 -7.73 -7.61
N THR A 134 4.77 -8.59 -7.56
CA THR A 134 4.67 -9.97 -8.04
C THR A 134 4.94 -10.91 -6.87
N VAL A 135 4.14 -11.95 -6.74
CA VAL A 135 4.37 -13.03 -5.80
C VAL A 135 4.50 -14.33 -6.59
N THR A 136 5.59 -15.05 -6.34
CA THR A 136 5.80 -16.37 -6.94
C THR A 136 5.46 -17.43 -5.92
N GLU A 137 4.51 -18.28 -6.28
CA GLU A 137 3.99 -19.35 -5.47
C GLU A 137 4.49 -20.69 -6.04
N VAL A 138 5.15 -21.46 -5.22
CA VAL A 138 5.67 -22.77 -5.60
C VAL A 138 5.18 -23.86 -4.67
#